data_d3065bdc0164986c46258f2d3f77ea98
#
_entry.id   d3065bdc0164986c46258f2d3f77ea98
#
_cell.length_a   1.000
_cell.length_b   1.000
_cell.length_c   1.000
_cell.angle_alpha   90.00
_cell.angle_beta   90.00
_cell.angle_gamma   90.00
#
_symmetry.space_group_name_H-M   'P 1'
#
loop_
_entity.id
_entity.type
_entity.pdbx_description
1 polymer ?
#
loop_
_entity_poly.entity_id
_entity_poly.type
_entity_poly.pdbx_seq_one_letter_code
_entity_poly.pdbx_strand_id
1 'polypeptide(L)'
;MTELEKMKAGQLYDYSDPEIFAAHVRAVELCDEYNDTKRTETARREEILRELFGRLGKNPVVEKNIRVDYGFNLRAGDNFFANYDCVFLDCAPITFGDNIFIAPQCGFYSVNHPLDAATRNKGVEKGLPITVGSDVWFGGGVKVMPGVTIGDNVVIGGGSVVVK
;
A
#
# COMPACT_ATOMS: atom_id res chain seq x y z
N MET A 1 5.12 15.79 -19.64
CA MET A 1 5.05 14.89 -18.49
C MET A 1 3.58 14.68 -18.17
N THR A 2 3.09 13.44 -18.26
CA THR A 2 1.70 13.10 -17.90
C THR A 2 1.52 13.19 -16.38
N GLU A 3 0.27 13.18 -15.90
CA GLU A 3 0.00 13.17 -14.45
C GLU A 3 0.56 11.90 -13.79
N LEU A 4 0.47 10.74 -14.46
CA LEU A 4 1.09 9.50 -14.00
C LEU A 4 2.64 9.58 -13.92
N GLU A 5 3.28 10.27 -14.86
CA GLU A 5 4.73 10.52 -14.80
C GLU A 5 5.09 11.44 -13.63
N LYS A 6 4.29 12.48 -13.37
CA LYS A 6 4.45 13.36 -12.19
C LYS A 6 4.31 12.59 -10.89
N MET A 7 3.27 11.75 -10.78
CA MET A 7 3.05 10.85 -9.66
C MET A 7 4.28 9.97 -9.38
N LYS A 8 4.80 9.29 -10.41
CA LYS A 8 5.99 8.44 -10.32
C LYS A 8 7.26 9.22 -9.96
N ALA A 9 7.33 10.49 -10.36
CA ALA A 9 8.44 11.38 -10.03
C ALA A 9 8.32 12.06 -8.65
N GLY A 10 7.26 11.75 -7.87
CA GLY A 10 7.02 12.36 -6.56
C GLY A 10 6.71 13.85 -6.63
N GLN A 11 6.16 14.33 -7.74
CA GLN A 11 5.68 15.69 -7.93
C GLN A 11 4.20 15.80 -7.57
N LEU A 12 3.67 17.02 -7.47
CA LEU A 12 2.23 17.24 -7.39
C LEU A 12 1.59 16.80 -8.71
N TYR A 13 0.54 16.00 -8.60
CA TYR A 13 -0.24 15.49 -9.73
C TYR A 13 -1.75 15.60 -9.45
N ASP A 14 -2.53 15.65 -10.51
CA ASP A 14 -3.99 15.63 -10.47
C ASP A 14 -4.46 14.16 -10.42
N TYR A 15 -5.05 13.73 -9.29
CA TYR A 15 -5.56 12.37 -9.12
C TYR A 15 -6.83 12.07 -9.94
N SER A 16 -7.49 13.11 -10.49
CA SER A 16 -8.67 12.94 -11.35
C SER A 16 -8.32 12.66 -12.81
N ASP A 17 -7.02 12.64 -13.16
CA ASP A 17 -6.54 12.27 -14.50
C ASP A 17 -7.09 10.91 -14.93
N PRO A 18 -7.62 10.77 -16.15
CA PRO A 18 -8.26 9.53 -16.60
C PRO A 18 -7.39 8.28 -16.53
N GLU A 19 -6.06 8.39 -16.78
CA GLU A 19 -5.13 7.27 -16.71
C GLU A 19 -4.94 6.81 -15.26
N ILE A 20 -4.79 7.76 -14.34
CA ILE A 20 -4.67 7.49 -12.90
C ILE A 20 -5.98 6.91 -12.37
N PHE A 21 -7.12 7.48 -12.74
CA PHE A 21 -8.43 6.97 -12.32
C PHE A 21 -8.68 5.54 -12.81
N ALA A 22 -8.35 5.22 -14.06
CA ALA A 22 -8.49 3.87 -14.58
C ALA A 22 -7.61 2.86 -13.84
N ALA A 23 -6.38 3.24 -13.46
CA ALA A 23 -5.50 2.39 -12.66
C ALA A 23 -6.05 2.15 -11.24
N HIS A 24 -6.64 3.18 -10.63
CA HIS A 24 -7.31 3.05 -9.33
C HIS A 24 -8.52 2.09 -9.41
N VAL A 25 -9.40 2.29 -10.40
CA VAL A 25 -10.58 1.41 -10.59
C VAL A 25 -10.16 -0.05 -10.74
N ARG A 26 -9.13 -0.34 -11.56
CA ARG A 26 -8.60 -1.70 -11.71
C ARG A 26 -8.15 -2.30 -10.38
N ALA A 27 -7.44 -1.54 -9.56
CA ALA A 27 -6.96 -2.00 -8.26
C ALA A 27 -8.12 -2.27 -7.29
N VAL A 28 -9.15 -1.42 -7.28
CA VAL A 28 -10.37 -1.62 -6.48
C VAL A 28 -11.10 -2.90 -6.90
N GLU A 29 -11.28 -3.14 -8.20
CA GLU A 29 -11.93 -4.36 -8.72
C GLU A 29 -11.15 -5.62 -8.33
N LEU A 30 -9.81 -5.60 -8.42
CA LEU A 30 -8.97 -6.72 -7.97
C LEU A 30 -9.06 -6.94 -6.46
N CYS A 31 -9.13 -5.88 -5.65
CA CYS A 31 -9.35 -6.00 -4.21
C CYS A 31 -10.72 -6.62 -3.90
N ASP A 32 -11.76 -6.21 -4.59
CA ASP A 32 -13.11 -6.76 -4.40
C ASP A 32 -13.15 -8.24 -4.78
N GLU A 33 -12.60 -8.61 -5.94
CA GLU A 33 -12.48 -10.01 -6.35
C GLU A 33 -11.69 -10.83 -5.31
N TYR A 34 -10.54 -10.34 -4.85
CA TYR A 34 -9.74 -11.00 -3.81
C TYR A 34 -10.53 -11.22 -2.52
N ASN A 35 -11.22 -10.20 -2.06
CA ASN A 35 -11.97 -10.23 -0.81
C ASN A 35 -13.19 -11.16 -0.88
N ASP A 36 -13.73 -11.42 -2.07
CA ASP A 36 -14.83 -12.35 -2.30
C ASP A 36 -14.38 -13.82 -2.38
N THR A 37 -13.09 -14.10 -2.62
CA THR A 37 -12.57 -15.47 -2.66
C THR A 37 -12.73 -16.20 -1.32
N LYS A 38 -12.90 -17.51 -1.36
CA LYS A 38 -12.85 -18.35 -0.15
C LYS A 38 -11.40 -18.52 0.32
N ARG A 39 -11.21 -18.66 1.63
CA ARG A 39 -9.87 -18.88 2.22
C ARG A 39 -9.17 -20.12 1.67
N THR A 40 -9.95 -21.11 1.20
CA THR A 40 -9.46 -22.38 0.64
C THR A 40 -9.04 -22.27 -0.83
N GLU A 41 -9.39 -21.18 -1.54
CA GLU A 41 -9.03 -20.96 -2.95
C GLU A 41 -7.62 -20.35 -3.06
N THR A 42 -6.63 -21.03 -2.47
CA THR A 42 -5.26 -20.49 -2.27
C THR A 42 -4.58 -20.09 -3.57
N ALA A 43 -4.72 -20.91 -4.64
CA ALA A 43 -4.13 -20.62 -5.95
C ALA A 43 -4.73 -19.36 -6.58
N ARG A 44 -6.09 -19.22 -6.56
CA ARG A 44 -6.74 -18.03 -7.11
C ARG A 44 -6.40 -16.77 -6.33
N ARG A 45 -6.35 -16.86 -5.00
CA ARG A 45 -5.95 -15.77 -4.12
C ARG A 45 -4.53 -15.29 -4.44
N GLU A 46 -3.58 -16.22 -4.61
CA GLU A 46 -2.21 -15.87 -4.95
C GLU A 46 -2.10 -15.25 -6.35
N GLU A 47 -2.85 -15.75 -7.33
CA GLU A 47 -2.90 -15.18 -8.68
C GLU A 47 -3.36 -13.72 -8.65
N ILE A 48 -4.46 -13.40 -7.96
CA ILE A 48 -4.97 -12.03 -7.84
C ILE A 48 -3.95 -11.12 -7.12
N LEU A 49 -3.32 -11.60 -6.05
CA LEU A 49 -2.29 -10.82 -5.36
C LEU A 49 -1.09 -10.51 -6.27
N ARG A 50 -0.67 -11.46 -7.11
CA ARG A 50 0.43 -11.25 -8.05
C ARG A 50 0.07 -10.29 -9.19
N GLU A 51 -1.20 -10.22 -9.55
CA GLU A 51 -1.71 -9.22 -10.49
C GLU A 51 -1.82 -7.83 -9.84
N LEU A 52 -2.22 -7.78 -8.57
CA LEU A 52 -2.43 -6.54 -7.82
C LEU A 52 -1.11 -5.86 -7.42
N PHE A 53 -0.14 -6.64 -6.90
CA PHE A 53 1.13 -6.11 -6.40
C PHE A 53 2.12 -5.86 -7.55
N GLY A 54 2.83 -4.76 -7.50
CA GLY A 54 3.94 -4.48 -8.43
C GLY A 54 5.08 -5.49 -8.30
N ARG A 55 5.29 -6.04 -7.09
CA ARG A 55 6.20 -7.16 -6.81
C ARG A 55 5.72 -7.92 -5.58
N LEU A 56 5.71 -9.25 -5.66
CA LEU A 56 5.37 -10.12 -4.54
C LEU A 56 6.30 -11.33 -4.53
N GLY A 57 6.97 -11.55 -3.39
CA GLY A 57 7.87 -12.67 -3.16
C GLY A 57 7.13 -13.99 -2.99
N LYS A 58 7.80 -14.97 -2.38
CA LYS A 58 7.27 -16.31 -2.12
C LYS A 58 6.43 -16.32 -0.85
N ASN A 59 5.48 -17.28 -0.78
CA ASN A 59 4.67 -17.57 0.40
C ASN A 59 3.89 -16.36 0.95
N PRO A 60 3.22 -15.54 0.12
CA PRO A 60 2.41 -14.44 0.61
C PRO A 60 1.14 -14.97 1.30
N VAL A 61 0.77 -14.36 2.41
CA VAL A 61 -0.51 -14.59 3.07
C VAL A 61 -1.15 -13.25 3.36
N VAL A 62 -2.29 -13.00 2.76
CA VAL A 62 -3.07 -11.79 3.00
C VAL A 62 -4.47 -12.19 3.41
N GLU A 63 -4.97 -11.69 4.52
CA GLU A 63 -6.33 -11.94 4.96
C GLU A 63 -7.32 -11.02 4.25
N LYS A 64 -8.63 -11.20 4.50
CA LYS A 64 -9.70 -10.46 3.82
C LYS A 64 -9.71 -8.97 4.19
N ASN A 65 -10.43 -8.22 3.37
CA ASN A 65 -10.65 -6.78 3.46
C ASN A 65 -9.37 -5.96 3.23
N ILE A 66 -8.47 -6.46 2.38
CA ILE A 66 -7.37 -5.63 1.88
C ILE A 66 -7.91 -4.51 0.98
N ARG A 67 -7.31 -3.32 1.08
CA ARG A 67 -7.55 -2.20 0.18
C ARG A 67 -6.21 -1.59 -0.25
N VAL A 68 -6.10 -1.28 -1.53
CA VAL A 68 -4.96 -0.55 -2.10
C VAL A 68 -5.47 0.56 -3.01
N ASP A 69 -4.68 1.59 -3.28
CA ASP A 69 -5.05 2.60 -4.26
C ASP A 69 -4.76 2.16 -5.69
N TYR A 70 -3.56 1.64 -5.95
CA TYR A 70 -3.11 1.27 -7.30
C TYR A 70 -2.54 -0.13 -7.38
N GLY A 71 -1.91 -0.63 -6.32
CA GLY A 71 -1.26 -1.92 -6.22
C GLY A 71 0.11 -1.99 -6.91
N PHE A 72 0.30 -1.36 -8.08
CA PHE A 72 1.56 -1.43 -8.82
C PHE A 72 2.76 -0.80 -8.08
N ASN A 73 2.51 0.07 -7.11
CA ASN A 73 3.53 0.65 -6.24
C ASN A 73 3.77 -0.17 -4.97
N LEU A 74 2.98 -1.22 -4.73
CA LEU A 74 3.12 -2.09 -3.56
C LEU A 74 4.11 -3.22 -3.88
N ARG A 75 5.17 -3.34 -3.08
CA ARG A 75 6.23 -4.32 -3.28
C ARG A 75 6.52 -5.02 -1.97
N ALA A 76 6.55 -6.35 -2.00
CA ALA A 76 6.87 -7.17 -0.85
C ALA A 76 7.86 -8.29 -1.22
N GLY A 77 8.74 -8.61 -0.27
CA GLY A 77 9.65 -9.74 -0.34
C GLY A 77 8.98 -11.08 0.00
N ASP A 78 9.77 -12.06 0.41
CA ASP A 78 9.31 -13.39 0.78
C ASP A 78 8.62 -13.38 2.16
N ASN A 79 7.65 -14.29 2.36
CA ASN A 79 6.92 -14.47 3.62
C ASN A 79 6.21 -13.19 4.10
N PHE A 80 5.55 -12.49 3.21
CA PHE A 80 4.74 -11.34 3.54
C PHE A 80 3.40 -11.78 4.12
N PHE A 81 3.11 -11.38 5.36
CA PHE A 81 1.82 -11.63 6.01
C PHE A 81 1.11 -10.33 6.35
N ALA A 82 -0.11 -10.15 5.85
CA ALA A 82 -1.01 -9.06 6.23
C ALA A 82 -2.34 -9.63 6.75
N ASN A 83 -2.71 -9.23 7.96
CA ASN A 83 -3.94 -9.65 8.61
C ASN A 83 -5.15 -8.85 8.07
N TYR A 84 -6.32 -9.02 8.67
CA TYR A 84 -7.58 -8.42 8.23
C TYR A 84 -7.57 -6.89 8.23
N ASP A 85 -8.32 -6.29 7.30
CA ASP A 85 -8.63 -4.87 7.26
C ASP A 85 -7.39 -3.96 7.08
N CYS A 86 -6.37 -4.44 6.38
CA CYS A 86 -5.18 -3.64 6.08
C CYS A 86 -5.39 -2.75 4.85
N VAL A 87 -4.90 -1.51 4.92
CA VAL A 87 -5.04 -0.49 3.88
C VAL A 87 -3.67 0.01 3.44
N PHE A 88 -3.44 0.03 2.13
CA PHE A 88 -2.21 0.52 1.52
C PHE A 88 -2.55 1.59 0.48
N LEU A 89 -2.39 2.87 0.85
CA LEU A 89 -2.56 3.98 -0.10
C LEU A 89 -1.22 4.20 -0.82
N ASP A 90 -1.02 3.43 -1.87
CA ASP A 90 0.24 3.31 -2.59
C ASP A 90 0.40 4.30 -3.75
N CYS A 91 0.09 5.58 -3.50
CA CYS A 91 0.31 6.67 -4.45
C CYS A 91 1.81 6.89 -4.76
N ALA A 92 2.69 6.51 -3.84
CA ALA A 92 4.13 6.34 -4.05
C ALA A 92 4.53 4.92 -3.63
N PRO A 93 5.74 4.44 -3.98
CA PRO A 93 6.18 3.10 -3.61
C PRO A 93 6.07 2.81 -2.11
N ILE A 94 5.42 1.70 -1.77
CA ILE A 94 5.45 1.10 -0.44
C ILE A 94 6.20 -0.23 -0.58
N THR A 95 7.39 -0.30 0.01
CA THR A 95 8.28 -1.45 -0.17
C THR A 95 8.53 -2.13 1.17
N PHE A 96 8.32 -3.44 1.21
CA PHE A 96 8.62 -4.31 2.33
C PHE A 96 9.71 -5.30 1.97
N GLY A 97 10.63 -5.55 2.91
CA GLY A 97 11.60 -6.64 2.83
C GLY A 97 10.95 -8.01 3.03
N ASP A 98 11.74 -8.96 3.50
CA ASP A 98 11.28 -10.33 3.79
C ASP A 98 10.76 -10.47 5.23
N ASN A 99 9.94 -11.51 5.49
CA ASN A 99 9.45 -11.87 6.82
C ASN A 99 8.70 -10.72 7.50
N ILE A 100 7.68 -10.21 6.86
CA ILE A 100 6.85 -9.11 7.37
C ILE A 100 5.59 -9.68 8.01
N PHE A 101 5.29 -9.22 9.22
CA PHE A 101 4.05 -9.52 9.93
C PHE A 101 3.27 -8.23 10.19
N ILE A 102 2.08 -8.13 9.60
CA ILE A 102 1.18 -6.98 9.78
C ILE A 102 -0.08 -7.47 10.47
N ALA A 103 -0.31 -7.00 11.70
CA ALA A 103 -1.51 -7.30 12.45
C ALA A 103 -2.75 -6.57 11.88
N PRO A 104 -3.99 -6.87 12.35
CA PRO A 104 -5.20 -6.30 11.78
C PRO A 104 -5.25 -4.77 11.85
N GLN A 105 -6.00 -4.18 10.89
CA GLN A 105 -6.34 -2.76 10.85
C GLN A 105 -5.14 -1.82 10.71
N CYS A 106 -4.02 -2.31 10.19
CA CYS A 106 -2.87 -1.47 9.89
C CYS A 106 -3.09 -0.67 8.60
N GLY A 107 -2.48 0.52 8.55
CA GLY A 107 -2.53 1.41 7.39
C GLY A 107 -1.16 1.94 7.02
N PHE A 108 -0.86 1.94 5.73
CA PHE A 108 0.38 2.47 5.15
C PHE A 108 -0.02 3.52 4.12
N TYR A 109 0.24 4.78 4.41
CA TYR A 109 -0.27 5.89 3.62
C TYR A 109 0.91 6.64 3.00
N SER A 110 1.15 6.44 1.71
CA SER A 110 2.27 7.09 1.01
C SER A 110 1.88 8.42 0.35
N VAL A 111 0.68 8.93 0.62
CA VAL A 111 0.13 10.12 -0.01
C VAL A 111 -0.07 11.27 0.97
N ASN A 112 0.20 12.48 0.51
CA ASN A 112 -0.12 13.74 1.19
C ASN A 112 -0.86 14.69 0.27
N HIS A 113 -1.74 15.50 0.87
CA HIS A 113 -2.31 16.69 0.21
C HIS A 113 -1.54 17.96 0.61
N PRO A 114 -1.54 19.00 -0.25
CA PRO A 114 -0.98 20.30 0.11
C PRO A 114 -1.61 20.88 1.39
N LEU A 115 -0.80 21.44 2.26
CA LEU A 115 -1.28 22.10 3.48
C LEU A 115 -2.06 23.38 3.17
N ASP A 116 -1.64 24.11 2.12
CA ASP A 116 -2.37 25.27 1.62
C ASP A 116 -3.72 24.84 1.02
N ALA A 117 -4.82 25.41 1.55
CA ALA A 117 -6.17 25.04 1.15
C ALA A 117 -6.47 25.38 -0.33
N ALA A 118 -5.97 26.52 -0.82
CA ALA A 118 -6.21 26.93 -2.21
C ALA A 118 -5.57 25.96 -3.22
N THR A 119 -4.40 25.41 -2.90
CA THR A 119 -3.73 24.40 -3.70
C THR A 119 -4.40 23.02 -3.54
N ARG A 120 -4.73 22.62 -2.31
CA ARG A 120 -5.42 21.35 -2.03
C ARG A 120 -6.76 21.24 -2.74
N ASN A 121 -7.53 22.32 -2.78
CA ASN A 121 -8.85 22.37 -3.41
C ASN A 121 -8.80 22.25 -4.95
N LYS A 122 -7.61 22.25 -5.55
CA LYS A 122 -7.43 21.94 -6.98
C LYS A 122 -7.44 20.44 -7.28
N GLY A 123 -7.57 19.58 -6.27
CA GLY A 123 -7.55 18.12 -6.46
C GLY A 123 -6.16 17.56 -6.77
N VAL A 124 -5.13 18.16 -6.19
CA VAL A 124 -3.75 17.67 -6.37
C VAL A 124 -3.22 17.00 -5.09
N GLU A 125 -2.36 16.02 -5.29
CA GLU A 125 -1.70 15.29 -4.21
C GLU A 125 -0.25 14.97 -4.54
N LYS A 126 0.51 14.49 -3.57
CA LYS A 126 1.90 14.12 -3.72
C LYS A 126 2.22 12.87 -2.93
N GLY A 127 2.83 11.89 -3.57
CA GLY A 127 3.33 10.69 -2.92
C GLY A 127 4.72 10.86 -2.31
N LEU A 128 4.95 10.22 -1.16
CA LEU A 128 6.25 10.05 -0.52
C LEU A 128 6.43 8.57 -0.16
N PRO A 129 7.50 7.91 -0.63
CA PRO A 129 7.65 6.47 -0.49
C PRO A 129 7.76 6.04 0.98
N ILE A 130 7.23 4.85 1.29
CA ILE A 130 7.44 4.15 2.57
C ILE A 130 8.36 2.98 2.30
N THR A 131 9.41 2.84 3.11
CA THR A 131 10.37 1.75 3.01
C THR A 131 10.45 1.00 4.33
N VAL A 132 10.24 -0.31 4.28
CA VAL A 132 10.33 -1.21 5.45
C VAL A 132 11.35 -2.29 5.14
N GLY A 133 12.29 -2.49 6.05
CA GLY A 133 13.28 -3.55 5.99
C GLY A 133 12.69 -4.95 6.18
N SER A 134 13.52 -5.92 6.51
CA SER A 134 13.12 -7.31 6.77
C SER A 134 12.93 -7.58 8.27
N ASP A 135 12.21 -8.67 8.59
CA ASP A 135 11.98 -9.11 9.96
C ASP A 135 11.27 -8.07 10.82
N VAL A 136 10.20 -7.46 10.29
CA VAL A 136 9.44 -6.41 10.96
C VAL A 136 8.03 -6.89 11.33
N TRP A 137 7.64 -6.58 12.57
CA TRP A 137 6.29 -6.84 13.07
C TRP A 137 5.57 -5.55 13.42
N PHE A 138 4.40 -5.35 12.81
CA PHE A 138 3.47 -4.27 13.12
C PHE A 138 2.34 -4.79 14.00
N GLY A 139 2.18 -4.25 15.20
CA GLY A 139 1.03 -4.50 16.07
C GLY A 139 -0.26 -3.94 15.48
N GLY A 140 -1.41 -4.41 15.98
CA GLY A 140 -2.73 -4.03 15.45
C GLY A 140 -2.97 -2.52 15.45
N GLY A 141 -3.61 -2.02 14.39
CA GLY A 141 -3.99 -0.62 14.27
C GLY A 141 -2.84 0.36 14.01
N VAL A 142 -1.62 -0.11 13.75
CA VAL A 142 -0.48 0.77 13.39
C VAL A 142 -0.77 1.54 12.12
N LYS A 143 -0.41 2.83 12.11
CA LYS A 143 -0.48 3.70 10.93
C LYS A 143 0.91 4.22 10.59
N VAL A 144 1.35 4.00 9.35
CA VAL A 144 2.64 4.48 8.84
C VAL A 144 2.40 5.62 7.86
N MET A 145 3.01 6.77 8.15
CA MET A 145 2.80 8.01 7.40
C MET A 145 3.75 8.13 6.20
N PRO A 146 3.46 9.04 5.24
CA PRO A 146 4.25 9.22 4.03
C PRO A 146 5.72 9.54 4.33
N GLY A 147 6.64 8.92 3.58
CA GLY A 147 8.08 9.18 3.66
C GLY A 147 8.83 8.44 4.76
N VAL A 148 8.14 7.59 5.54
CA VAL A 148 8.77 6.84 6.65
C VAL A 148 9.67 5.73 6.13
N THR A 149 10.84 5.60 6.76
CA THR A 149 11.75 4.46 6.58
C THR A 149 11.89 3.70 7.91
N ILE A 150 11.62 2.40 7.88
CA ILE A 150 11.76 1.47 9.01
C ILE A 150 12.86 0.46 8.66
N GLY A 151 13.85 0.30 9.54
CA GLY A 151 14.94 -0.65 9.34
C GLY A 151 14.53 -2.11 9.55
N ASP A 152 15.52 -2.99 9.53
CA ASP A 152 15.33 -4.42 9.78
C ASP A 152 15.14 -4.71 11.27
N ASN A 153 14.50 -5.86 11.56
CA ASN A 153 14.38 -6.42 12.90
C ASN A 153 13.69 -5.46 13.91
N VAL A 154 12.60 -4.84 13.48
CA VAL A 154 11.84 -3.84 14.23
C VAL A 154 10.48 -4.40 14.65
N VAL A 155 10.06 -4.09 15.89
CA VAL A 155 8.70 -4.31 16.37
C VAL A 155 8.05 -2.96 16.66
N ILE A 156 6.87 -2.73 16.07
CA ILE A 156 6.08 -1.52 16.31
C ILE A 156 4.84 -1.88 17.12
N GLY A 157 4.71 -1.25 18.30
CA GLY A 157 3.59 -1.50 19.20
C GLY A 157 2.23 -1.13 18.59
N GLY A 158 1.20 -1.91 18.93
CA GLY A 158 -0.15 -1.68 18.43
C GLY A 158 -0.66 -0.27 18.74
N GLY A 159 -1.44 0.30 17.80
CA GLY A 159 -2.00 1.64 17.90
C GLY A 159 -1.01 2.78 17.63
N SER A 160 0.26 2.48 17.33
CA SER A 160 1.26 3.51 17.02
C SER A 160 0.98 4.24 15.72
N VAL A 161 1.28 5.54 15.70
CA VAL A 161 1.35 6.35 14.47
C VAL A 161 2.82 6.68 14.21
N VAL A 162 3.39 6.11 13.14
CA VAL A 162 4.80 6.27 12.77
C VAL A 162 4.91 7.41 11.78
N VAL A 163 5.59 8.49 12.16
CA VAL A 163 5.65 9.74 11.37
C VAL A 163 7.05 10.06 10.83
N LYS A 164 8.08 9.36 11.28
CA LYS A 164 9.47 9.49 10.85
C LYS A 164 10.31 8.33 11.39
#